data_9875696c167889bc5799784e68e745e6
#
_entry.id   9875696c167889bc5799784e68e745e6
#
_cell.length_a   1.000
_cell.length_b   1.000
_cell.length_c   1.000
_cell.angle_alpha   90.00
_cell.angle_beta   90.00
_cell.angle_gamma   90.00
#
_symmetry.space_group_name_H-M   'P 1'
#
loop_
_entity.id
_entity.type
_entity.pdbx_description
1 polymer ?
#
loop_
_entity_poly.entity_id
_entity_poly.type
_entity_poly.pdbx_seq_one_letter_code
_entity_poly.pdbx_strand_id
1 'polypeptide(L)'
;TLELSSAASDVYKRQEFLRNQISQRKTIYPPGKEIFNCFNLTSYEDTKVVILGQDPYHGAGQAHGLSFSVKDNISIPPSLKNIFKELNSDLKIKIPCSGNLTSWALEGVLLLNSSLTVESNNPNSHQNIGWNFFTDKVIEVLGNKKDMVYILWGKNAQLKKL
;
A
#
# COMPACT_ATOMS: atom_id res chain seq x y z
N THR A 1 10.22 -22.49 -15.63
CA THR A 1 9.73 -23.50 -14.64
C THR A 1 10.29 -23.23 -13.24
N LEU A 2 11.58 -22.88 -13.10
CA LEU A 2 12.22 -22.57 -11.81
C LEU A 2 11.70 -21.27 -11.17
N GLU A 3 11.43 -20.21 -11.94
CA GLU A 3 10.88 -18.94 -11.44
C GLU A 3 9.44 -19.09 -10.90
N LEU A 4 8.61 -19.88 -11.57
CA LEU A 4 7.23 -20.16 -11.11
C LEU A 4 7.23 -20.97 -9.80
N SER A 5 8.18 -21.89 -9.62
CA SER A 5 8.31 -22.65 -8.36
C SER A 5 8.79 -21.77 -7.20
N SER A 6 9.69 -20.82 -7.47
CA SER A 6 10.17 -19.84 -6.49
C SER A 6 9.05 -18.89 -6.05
N ALA A 7 8.32 -18.29 -7.00
CA ALA A 7 7.20 -17.40 -6.69
C ALA A 7 6.08 -18.10 -5.90
N ALA A 8 5.74 -19.34 -6.28
CA ALA A 8 4.76 -20.13 -5.54
C ALA A 8 5.22 -20.44 -4.10
N SER A 9 6.52 -20.76 -3.93
CA SER A 9 7.12 -20.96 -2.61
C SER A 9 7.03 -19.71 -1.73
N ASP A 10 7.27 -18.53 -2.29
CA ASP A 10 7.24 -17.27 -1.54
C ASP A 10 5.80 -16.88 -1.14
N VAL A 11 4.82 -17.13 -2.00
CA VAL A 11 3.40 -16.97 -1.67
C VAL A 11 3.02 -17.90 -0.53
N TYR A 12 3.42 -19.17 -0.58
CA TYR A 12 3.12 -20.16 0.46
C TYR A 12 3.73 -19.76 1.81
N LYS A 13 5.01 -19.43 1.86
CA LYS A 13 5.74 -19.00 3.07
C LYS A 13 5.07 -17.77 3.72
N ARG A 14 4.66 -16.80 2.92
CA ARG A 14 3.97 -15.61 3.41
C ARG A 14 2.60 -15.95 3.99
N GLN A 15 1.82 -16.81 3.32
CA GLN A 15 0.52 -17.25 3.83
C GLN A 15 0.67 -18.03 5.14
N GLU A 16 1.66 -18.92 5.23
CA GLU A 16 1.95 -19.69 6.44
C GLU A 16 2.35 -18.76 7.58
N PHE A 17 3.23 -17.79 7.33
CA PHE A 17 3.62 -16.77 8.31
C PHE A 17 2.39 -16.02 8.85
N LEU A 18 1.53 -15.50 7.99
CA LEU A 18 0.34 -14.75 8.39
C LEU A 18 -0.65 -15.63 9.20
N ARG A 19 -0.87 -16.88 8.77
CA ARG A 19 -1.69 -17.84 9.52
C ARG A 19 -1.13 -18.12 10.92
N ASN A 20 0.19 -18.29 11.02
CA ASN A 20 0.86 -18.52 12.31
C ASN A 20 0.70 -17.29 13.24
N GLN A 21 0.89 -16.07 12.73
CA GLN A 21 0.65 -14.85 13.49
C GLN A 21 -0.79 -14.77 14.04
N ILE A 22 -1.77 -15.09 13.20
CA ILE A 22 -3.21 -15.12 13.59
C ILE A 22 -3.46 -16.21 14.63
N SER A 23 -2.88 -17.40 14.50
CA SER A 23 -3.01 -18.47 15.50
C SER A 23 -2.41 -18.10 16.86
N GLN A 24 -1.39 -17.24 16.87
CA GLN A 24 -0.81 -16.64 18.07
C GLN A 24 -1.62 -15.45 18.60
N ARG A 25 -2.85 -15.21 18.09
CA ARG A 25 -3.74 -14.11 18.46
C ARG A 25 -3.18 -12.72 18.19
N LYS A 26 -2.24 -12.59 17.27
CA LYS A 26 -1.75 -11.30 16.82
C LYS A 26 -2.75 -10.65 15.89
N THR A 27 -2.94 -9.36 16.06
CA THR A 27 -3.79 -8.56 15.17
C THR A 27 -2.97 -8.04 13.99
N ILE A 28 -3.44 -8.31 12.77
CA ILE A 28 -2.78 -7.90 11.53
C ILE A 28 -3.68 -6.91 10.80
N TYR A 29 -3.08 -5.86 10.26
CA TYR A 29 -3.75 -4.87 9.42
C TYR A 29 -3.20 -4.86 8.00
N PRO A 30 -4.04 -4.50 7.00
CA PRO A 30 -5.49 -4.38 7.07
C PRO A 30 -6.16 -5.74 7.28
N PRO A 31 -7.49 -5.80 7.52
CA PRO A 31 -8.25 -7.05 7.52
C PRO A 31 -8.02 -7.85 6.25
N GLY A 32 -7.99 -9.20 6.34
CA GLY A 32 -7.59 -10.07 5.24
C GLY A 32 -8.27 -9.79 3.90
N LYS A 33 -9.58 -9.46 3.92
CA LYS A 33 -10.37 -9.10 2.73
C LYS A 33 -9.94 -7.76 2.08
N GLU A 34 -9.20 -6.92 2.79
CA GLU A 34 -8.79 -5.58 2.35
C GLU A 34 -7.31 -5.51 1.94
N ILE A 35 -6.52 -6.58 2.09
CA ILE A 35 -5.07 -6.60 1.80
C ILE A 35 -4.78 -6.16 0.35
N PHE A 36 -5.60 -6.60 -0.59
CA PHE A 36 -5.44 -6.32 -2.03
C PHE A 36 -6.38 -5.22 -2.55
N ASN A 37 -6.92 -4.39 -1.65
CA ASN A 37 -7.95 -3.42 -2.02
C ASN A 37 -7.48 -2.40 -3.05
N CYS A 38 -6.19 -2.02 -3.05
CA CYS A 38 -5.63 -1.12 -4.07
C CYS A 38 -5.79 -1.69 -5.49
N PHE A 39 -5.67 -3.00 -5.68
CA PHE A 39 -5.86 -3.65 -6.98
C PHE A 39 -7.34 -3.87 -7.34
N ASN A 40 -8.20 -3.98 -6.32
CA ASN A 40 -9.65 -4.08 -6.55
C ASN A 40 -10.26 -2.76 -7.02
N LEU A 41 -9.66 -1.63 -6.61
CA LEU A 41 -10.15 -0.28 -6.91
C LEU A 41 -9.47 0.35 -8.12
N THR A 42 -8.24 -0.07 -8.42
CA THR A 42 -7.46 0.47 -9.54
C THR A 42 -6.90 -0.70 -10.36
N SER A 43 -7.51 -0.96 -11.51
CA SER A 43 -7.06 -2.03 -12.42
C SER A 43 -5.73 -1.67 -13.07
N TYR A 44 -5.08 -2.67 -13.70
CA TYR A 44 -3.86 -2.42 -14.50
C TYR A 44 -4.13 -1.40 -15.62
N GLU A 45 -5.25 -1.57 -16.31
CA GLU A 45 -5.64 -0.73 -17.44
C GLU A 45 -5.89 0.71 -17.02
N ASP A 46 -6.55 0.92 -15.88
CA ASP A 46 -6.92 2.25 -15.38
C ASP A 46 -5.78 2.96 -14.65
N THR A 47 -4.73 2.24 -14.25
CA THR A 47 -3.61 2.85 -13.52
C THR A 47 -2.89 3.89 -14.37
N LYS A 48 -2.83 5.12 -13.87
CA LYS A 48 -2.14 6.29 -14.45
C LYS A 48 -1.00 6.76 -13.57
N VAL A 49 -1.20 6.67 -12.26
CA VAL A 49 -0.25 7.14 -11.24
C VAL A 49 -0.04 6.04 -10.21
N VAL A 50 1.19 5.83 -9.76
CA VAL A 50 1.52 4.97 -8.61
C VAL A 50 2.03 5.86 -7.48
N ILE A 51 1.40 5.78 -6.32
CA ILE A 51 1.92 6.37 -5.08
C ILE A 51 2.39 5.24 -4.18
N LEU A 52 3.70 5.18 -3.95
CA LEU A 52 4.31 4.10 -3.19
C LEU A 52 4.47 4.47 -1.72
N GLY A 53 3.74 3.77 -0.85
CA GLY A 53 3.91 3.79 0.60
C GLY A 53 4.86 2.70 1.09
N GLN A 54 5.17 2.71 2.39
CA GLN A 54 6.05 1.73 3.02
C GLN A 54 5.27 0.51 3.49
N ASP A 55 4.43 0.66 4.49
CA ASP A 55 3.56 -0.35 5.07
C ASP A 55 2.20 0.26 5.49
N PRO A 56 1.18 -0.56 5.76
CA PRO A 56 -0.10 -0.04 6.23
C PRO A 56 0.01 0.67 7.58
N TYR A 57 -0.90 1.56 7.87
CA TYR A 57 -1.04 2.09 9.24
C TYR A 57 -1.33 0.95 10.22
N HIS A 58 -0.61 0.95 11.35
CA HIS A 58 -0.65 -0.11 12.35
C HIS A 58 -1.64 0.15 13.50
N GLY A 59 -2.36 1.26 13.47
CA GLY A 59 -3.42 1.58 14.43
C GLY A 59 -4.74 0.93 14.08
N ALA A 60 -5.54 0.64 15.11
CA ALA A 60 -6.84 -0.01 14.94
C ALA A 60 -7.77 0.79 14.02
N GLY A 61 -8.38 0.13 13.04
CA GLY A 61 -9.36 0.71 12.13
C GLY A 61 -8.81 1.65 11.06
N GLN A 62 -7.50 1.93 11.04
CA GLN A 62 -6.89 2.86 10.09
C GLN A 62 -6.75 2.27 8.69
N ALA A 63 -5.97 1.20 8.55
CA ALA A 63 -5.63 0.62 7.26
C ALA A 63 -6.80 -0.10 6.60
N HIS A 64 -6.93 0.09 5.28
CA HIS A 64 -7.93 -0.57 4.46
C HIS A 64 -7.41 -0.97 3.06
N GLY A 65 -6.09 -1.19 2.94
CA GLY A 65 -5.45 -1.69 1.73
C GLY A 65 -5.09 -0.64 0.68
N LEU A 66 -5.12 0.65 1.04
CA LEU A 66 -4.64 1.77 0.24
C LEU A 66 -3.54 2.50 0.99
N SER A 67 -2.39 2.75 0.35
CA SER A 67 -1.30 3.51 0.98
C SER A 67 -1.74 4.93 1.34
N PHE A 68 -1.25 5.45 2.46
CA PHE A 68 -1.57 6.77 3.03
C PHE A 68 -3.03 7.01 3.40
N SER A 69 -3.96 6.14 3.03
CA SER A 69 -5.39 6.29 3.23
C SER A 69 -5.85 5.68 4.56
N VAL A 70 -6.85 6.30 5.17
CA VAL A 70 -7.58 5.75 6.32
C VAL A 70 -9.07 5.68 6.01
N LYS A 71 -9.81 4.85 6.77
CA LYS A 71 -11.26 4.76 6.64
C LYS A 71 -11.93 6.08 7.05
N ASP A 72 -13.17 6.27 6.59
CA ASP A 72 -13.98 7.41 7.03
C ASP A 72 -14.14 7.41 8.56
N ASN A 73 -14.27 8.60 9.12
CA ASN A 73 -14.36 8.84 10.57
C ASN A 73 -13.10 8.47 11.37
N ILE A 74 -11.99 8.18 10.72
CA ILE A 74 -10.68 8.01 11.36
C ILE A 74 -9.89 9.32 11.27
N SER A 75 -9.22 9.68 12.36
CA SER A 75 -8.34 10.86 12.38
C SER A 75 -7.28 10.77 11.30
N ILE A 76 -7.11 11.83 10.52
CA ILE A 76 -6.12 11.89 9.44
C ILE A 76 -4.70 11.77 10.04
N PRO A 77 -3.90 10.76 9.63
CA PRO A 77 -2.55 10.58 10.16
C PRO A 77 -1.60 11.72 9.75
N PRO A 78 -0.49 11.92 10.49
CA PRO A 78 0.45 13.00 10.22
C PRO A 78 1.02 13.01 8.81
N SER A 79 1.34 11.84 8.24
CA SER A 79 1.85 11.71 6.87
C SER A 79 0.84 12.24 5.85
N LEU A 80 -0.43 11.84 5.97
CA LEU A 80 -1.49 12.30 5.06
C LEU A 80 -1.83 13.79 5.27
N LYS A 81 -1.77 14.28 6.52
CA LYS A 81 -1.90 15.73 6.80
C LYS A 81 -0.85 16.55 6.05
N ASN A 82 0.40 16.05 6.00
CA ASN A 82 1.47 16.72 5.27
C ASN A 82 1.20 16.74 3.76
N ILE A 83 0.71 15.62 3.19
CA ILE A 83 0.31 15.56 1.78
C ILE A 83 -0.79 16.59 1.49
N PHE A 84 -1.84 16.64 2.29
CA PHE A 84 -2.92 17.60 2.10
C PHE A 84 -2.48 19.06 2.29
N LYS A 85 -1.55 19.31 3.22
CA LYS A 85 -0.96 20.64 3.42
C LYS A 85 -0.19 21.09 2.18
N GLU A 86 0.60 20.19 1.59
CA GLU A 86 1.36 20.47 0.38
C GLU A 86 0.44 20.74 -0.81
N LEU A 87 -0.56 19.90 -1.04
CA LEU A 87 -1.58 20.12 -2.07
C LEU A 87 -2.30 21.46 -1.91
N ASN A 88 -2.63 21.84 -0.67
CA ASN A 88 -3.23 23.15 -0.39
C ASN A 88 -2.26 24.30 -0.67
N SER A 89 -0.99 24.15 -0.28
CA SER A 89 0.04 25.18 -0.49
C SER A 89 0.32 25.41 -1.97
N ASP A 90 0.47 24.33 -2.74
CA ASP A 90 0.85 24.39 -4.16
C ASP A 90 -0.35 24.68 -5.07
N LEU A 91 -1.41 23.88 -4.96
CA LEU A 91 -2.55 23.91 -5.88
C LEU A 91 -3.76 24.70 -5.36
N LYS A 92 -3.68 25.25 -4.14
CA LYS A 92 -4.79 25.96 -3.46
C LYS A 92 -6.05 25.08 -3.29
N ILE A 93 -5.89 23.75 -3.29
CA ILE A 93 -6.98 22.80 -3.07
C ILE A 93 -7.38 22.85 -1.60
N LYS A 94 -8.69 22.96 -1.33
CA LYS A 94 -9.19 22.90 0.03
C LYS A 94 -8.80 21.59 0.71
N ILE A 95 -8.27 21.67 1.94
CA ILE A 95 -7.90 20.49 2.72
C ILE A 95 -9.16 19.63 2.98
N PRO A 96 -9.17 18.34 2.59
CA PRO A 96 -10.30 17.44 2.84
C PRO A 96 -10.54 17.20 4.33
N CYS A 97 -11.79 16.97 4.72
CA CYS A 97 -12.13 16.59 6.10
C CYS A 97 -11.96 15.07 6.34
N SER A 98 -11.98 14.25 5.30
CA SER A 98 -11.75 12.80 5.38
C SER A 98 -10.35 12.43 4.87
N GLY A 99 -9.73 11.44 5.52
CA GLY A 99 -8.49 10.82 5.07
C GLY A 99 -8.70 9.61 4.15
N ASN A 100 -9.92 9.38 3.70
CA ASN A 100 -10.25 8.28 2.78
C ASN A 100 -9.91 8.67 1.33
N LEU A 101 -8.92 8.01 0.74
CA LEU A 101 -8.44 8.26 -0.62
C LEU A 101 -9.04 7.33 -1.67
N THR A 102 -10.15 6.65 -1.36
CA THR A 102 -10.82 5.75 -2.33
C THR A 102 -11.16 6.47 -3.64
N SER A 103 -11.54 7.75 -3.59
CA SER A 103 -11.79 8.54 -4.80
C SER A 103 -10.56 8.68 -5.69
N TRP A 104 -9.36 8.78 -5.11
CA TRP A 104 -8.11 8.81 -5.88
C TRP A 104 -7.86 7.48 -6.59
N ALA A 105 -8.11 6.36 -5.89
CA ALA A 105 -7.96 5.03 -6.45
C ALA A 105 -8.89 4.83 -7.66
N LEU A 106 -10.15 5.26 -7.56
CA LEU A 106 -11.14 5.18 -8.64
C LEU A 106 -10.79 6.07 -9.85
N GLU A 107 -9.97 7.11 -9.67
CA GLU A 107 -9.47 7.97 -10.76
C GLU A 107 -8.16 7.45 -11.40
N GLY A 108 -7.68 6.28 -10.98
CA GLY A 108 -6.50 5.63 -11.56
C GLY A 108 -5.21 5.87 -10.79
N VAL A 109 -5.29 6.24 -9.50
CA VAL A 109 -4.13 6.33 -8.62
C VAL A 109 -3.97 5.03 -7.86
N LEU A 110 -2.99 4.20 -8.23
CA LEU A 110 -2.65 2.98 -7.49
C LEU A 110 -1.92 3.37 -6.19
N LEU A 111 -2.64 3.28 -5.08
CA LEU A 111 -2.14 3.56 -3.74
C LEU A 111 -1.52 2.29 -3.14
N LEU A 112 -0.26 2.01 -3.51
CA LEU A 112 0.43 0.75 -3.22
C LEU A 112 1.40 0.91 -2.02
N ASN A 113 1.38 -0.03 -1.08
CA ASN A 113 2.44 -0.15 -0.08
C ASN A 113 3.47 -1.19 -0.51
N SER A 114 4.75 -1.01 -0.15
CA SER A 114 5.81 -1.99 -0.37
C SER A 114 5.57 -3.27 0.43
N SER A 115 5.02 -3.17 1.64
CA SER A 115 4.50 -4.28 2.45
C SER A 115 2.99 -4.14 2.56
N LEU A 116 2.23 -5.19 2.23
CA LEU A 116 0.75 -5.10 2.22
C LEU A 116 0.11 -5.43 3.58
N THR A 117 0.89 -5.87 4.56
CA THR A 117 0.40 -6.16 5.91
C THR A 117 1.35 -5.62 6.98
N VAL A 118 0.83 -5.44 8.18
CA VAL A 118 1.57 -5.02 9.37
C VAL A 118 0.94 -5.60 10.62
N GLU A 119 1.72 -5.92 11.66
CA GLU A 119 1.22 -6.27 12.98
C GLU A 119 0.75 -5.01 13.73
N SER A 120 -0.34 -5.11 14.47
CA SER A 120 -0.87 -4.02 15.29
C SER A 120 0.20 -3.40 16.19
N ASN A 121 0.29 -2.07 16.19
CA ASN A 121 1.25 -1.27 16.95
C ASN A 121 2.73 -1.58 16.72
N ASN A 122 3.07 -2.29 15.65
CA ASN A 122 4.44 -2.71 15.34
C ASN A 122 4.80 -2.34 13.89
N PRO A 123 5.15 -1.07 13.60
CA PRO A 123 5.49 -0.63 12.26
C PRO A 123 6.68 -1.43 11.71
N ASN A 124 6.68 -1.67 10.40
CA ASN A 124 7.70 -2.44 9.67
C ASN A 124 7.79 -3.95 10.04
N SER A 125 6.89 -4.47 10.88
CA SER A 125 6.93 -5.86 11.35
C SER A 125 6.89 -6.91 10.25
N HIS A 126 6.34 -6.58 9.07
CA HIS A 126 6.21 -7.49 7.94
C HIS A 126 7.08 -7.12 6.72
N GLN A 127 8.13 -6.31 6.91
CA GLN A 127 9.02 -5.93 5.80
C GLN A 127 9.73 -7.12 5.14
N ASN A 128 10.06 -8.16 5.93
CA ASN A 128 10.90 -9.27 5.49
C ASN A 128 10.12 -10.57 5.20
N ILE A 129 8.79 -10.49 5.04
CA ILE A 129 7.97 -11.68 4.76
C ILE A 129 7.67 -11.90 3.26
N GLY A 130 8.41 -11.21 2.39
CA GLY A 130 8.32 -11.40 0.94
C GLY A 130 7.28 -10.53 0.22
N TRP A 131 6.67 -9.54 0.88
CA TRP A 131 5.80 -8.58 0.20
C TRP A 131 6.54 -7.78 -0.87
N ASN A 132 7.79 -7.40 -0.59
CA ASN A 132 8.60 -6.62 -1.52
C ASN A 132 8.76 -7.30 -2.88
N PHE A 133 9.00 -8.62 -2.93
CA PHE A 133 9.10 -9.35 -4.21
C PHE A 133 7.83 -9.23 -5.03
N PHE A 134 6.67 -9.32 -4.38
CA PHE A 134 5.38 -9.15 -5.06
C PHE A 134 5.17 -7.73 -5.56
N THR A 135 5.37 -6.74 -4.70
CA THR A 135 5.12 -5.32 -5.05
C THR A 135 6.15 -4.79 -6.06
N ASP A 136 7.40 -5.26 -6.01
CA ASP A 136 8.41 -4.92 -7.03
C ASP A 136 8.02 -5.50 -8.40
N LYS A 137 7.45 -6.71 -8.43
CA LYS A 137 6.95 -7.28 -9.69
C LYS A 137 5.74 -6.53 -10.24
N VAL A 138 4.86 -6.03 -9.37
CA VAL A 138 3.76 -5.14 -9.80
C VAL A 138 4.29 -3.87 -10.43
N ILE A 139 5.30 -3.23 -9.82
CA ILE A 139 5.94 -2.02 -10.35
C ILE A 139 6.62 -2.30 -11.69
N GLU A 140 7.33 -3.43 -11.82
CA GLU A 140 7.97 -3.86 -13.07
C GLU A 140 6.93 -4.03 -14.20
N VAL A 141 5.81 -4.70 -13.91
CA VAL A 141 4.73 -4.90 -14.90
C VAL A 141 4.13 -3.56 -15.32
N LEU A 142 3.89 -2.66 -14.38
CA LEU A 142 3.38 -1.30 -14.67
C LEU A 142 4.39 -0.46 -15.45
N GLY A 143 5.70 -0.68 -15.27
CA GLY A 143 6.76 0.00 -16.03
C GLY A 143 6.73 -0.27 -17.54
N ASN A 144 6.02 -1.31 -17.99
CA ASN A 144 5.80 -1.57 -19.41
C ASN A 144 4.69 -0.70 -20.04
N LYS A 145 3.90 0.02 -19.22
CA LYS A 145 2.91 0.99 -19.71
C LYS A 145 3.57 2.30 -20.07
N LYS A 146 3.10 2.93 -21.13
CA LYS A 146 3.48 4.31 -21.49
C LYS A 146 2.79 5.30 -20.54
N ASP A 147 3.42 6.45 -20.38
CA ASP A 147 2.86 7.62 -19.68
C ASP A 147 2.49 7.39 -18.20
N MET A 148 3.24 6.52 -17.53
CA MET A 148 3.06 6.27 -16.09
C MET A 148 3.78 7.31 -15.24
N VAL A 149 3.14 7.76 -14.18
CA VAL A 149 3.72 8.64 -13.17
C VAL A 149 3.95 7.87 -11.87
N TYR A 150 5.17 7.95 -11.33
CA TYR A 150 5.52 7.35 -10.04
C TYR A 150 5.83 8.43 -9.01
N ILE A 151 5.11 8.44 -7.91
CA ILE A 151 5.32 9.36 -6.79
C ILE A 151 5.97 8.58 -5.64
N LEU A 152 7.25 8.89 -5.37
CA LEU A 152 8.09 8.19 -4.40
C LEU A 152 8.37 9.11 -3.20
N TRP A 153 7.46 9.11 -2.24
CA TRP A 153 7.59 9.91 -1.04
C TRP A 153 8.45 9.20 0.02
N GLY A 154 9.56 9.85 0.39
CA GLY A 154 10.50 9.37 1.40
C GLY A 154 11.56 8.41 0.87
N LYS A 155 12.62 8.27 1.66
CA LYS A 155 13.85 7.56 1.27
C LYS A 155 13.62 6.11 0.87
N ASN A 156 12.74 5.40 1.58
CA ASN A 156 12.48 3.99 1.30
C ASN A 156 11.81 3.76 -0.06
N ALA A 157 10.87 4.63 -0.45
CA ALA A 157 10.25 4.57 -1.77
C ALA A 157 11.26 4.91 -2.88
N GLN A 158 12.12 5.91 -2.65
CA GLN A 158 13.14 6.34 -3.61
C GLN A 158 14.26 5.31 -3.85
N LEU A 159 14.45 4.36 -2.94
CA LEU A 159 15.39 3.25 -3.11
C LEU A 159 14.87 2.14 -4.04
N LYS A 160 13.59 2.15 -4.38
CA LYS A 160 13.04 1.22 -5.38
C LYS A 160 13.61 1.57 -6.77
N LYS A 161 14.16 0.57 -7.44
CA LYS A 161 14.54 0.70 -8.85
C LYS A 161 13.25 0.64 -9.68
N LEU A 162 12.93 1.72 -10.35
CA LEU A 162 11.86 1.82 -11.34
C LEU A 162 12.40 1.50 -12.73
#